data_80cce98bc5d37e20723d968055ba8982
#
_entry.id   80cce98bc5d37e20723d968055ba8982
#
_cell.length_a   1.000
_cell.length_b   1.000
_cell.length_c   1.000
_cell.angle_alpha   90.00
_cell.angle_beta   90.00
_cell.angle_gamma   90.00
#
_symmetry.space_group_name_H-M   'P 1'
#
loop_
_entity.id
_entity.type
_entity.pdbx_description
1 polymer ?
#
loop_
_entity_poly.entity_id
_entity_poly.type
_entity_poly.pdbx_seq_one_letter_code
_entity_poly.pdbx_strand_id
1 'polypeptide(L)'
;TATASLSGASSQPPVEAMYESFKEYDGVNLRLNPELFVPIADYFEKVRANHADVDANIKHINIRVLTSQVPGGMLSNLINQLKEQNALDKLKAVLDEIPLVRKDLGYPPLVTPTSQIVGVQAVLNVMMGRYKKITREVQAYLKGLYGKPPAPVNPEFLKQVIDTKEVIKERPADYLEPMLGTIRQQAGHLAHCDEDLLSLALFPDVAAKFLGERYFGEIRLDRQILQDNEEFEGIYPAG
;
A
#
# COMPACT_ATOMS: atom_id res chain seq x y z
N THR A 1 -4.99 -10.91 -13.72
CA THR A 1 -5.70 -12.13 -13.31
C THR A 1 -5.09 -12.69 -12.03
N ALA A 2 -5.87 -13.41 -11.25
CA ALA A 2 -5.46 -14.12 -10.06
C ALA A 2 -6.07 -15.53 -10.10
N THR A 3 -5.56 -16.49 -9.30
CA THR A 3 -6.22 -17.79 -9.15
C THR A 3 -7.66 -17.64 -8.67
N ALA A 4 -8.55 -18.56 -9.03
CA ALA A 4 -9.99 -18.50 -8.73
C ALA A 4 -10.28 -18.28 -7.24
N SER A 5 -9.50 -18.92 -6.36
CA SER A 5 -9.64 -18.78 -4.90
C SER A 5 -9.34 -17.37 -4.36
N LEU A 6 -8.55 -16.57 -5.07
CA LEU A 6 -8.17 -15.19 -4.70
C LEU A 6 -8.78 -14.12 -5.60
N SER A 7 -9.56 -14.52 -6.61
CA SER A 7 -10.21 -13.62 -7.57
C SER A 7 -11.69 -13.39 -7.22
N GLY A 8 -12.35 -12.58 -8.02
CA GLY A 8 -13.80 -12.42 -7.98
C GLY A 8 -14.29 -11.04 -7.54
N ALA A 9 -15.59 -10.90 -7.42
CA ALA A 9 -16.29 -9.64 -7.14
C ALA A 9 -15.84 -8.49 -8.04
N SER A 10 -15.35 -7.40 -7.44
CA SER A 10 -14.80 -6.22 -8.14
C SER A 10 -13.28 -6.26 -8.29
N SER A 11 -12.66 -7.41 -8.00
CA SER A 11 -11.22 -7.67 -8.10
C SER A 11 -10.84 -8.13 -9.52
N GLN A 12 -9.77 -8.90 -9.62
CA GLN A 12 -9.30 -9.42 -10.90
C GLN A 12 -10.10 -10.65 -11.33
N PRO A 13 -10.26 -10.91 -12.65
CA PRO A 13 -10.89 -12.13 -13.14
C PRO A 13 -10.01 -13.36 -12.81
N PRO A 14 -10.62 -14.54 -12.61
CA PRO A 14 -9.90 -15.79 -12.43
C PRO A 14 -9.03 -16.12 -13.63
N VAL A 15 -7.79 -16.53 -13.41
CA VAL A 15 -6.86 -16.90 -14.48
C VAL A 15 -7.37 -18.13 -15.24
N GLU A 16 -7.98 -19.05 -14.54
CA GLU A 16 -8.56 -20.27 -15.09
C GLU A 16 -9.66 -19.96 -16.10
N ALA A 17 -10.61 -19.08 -15.75
CA ALA A 17 -11.68 -18.64 -16.65
C ALA A 17 -11.15 -17.85 -17.85
N MET A 18 -10.15 -17.00 -17.61
CA MET A 18 -9.51 -16.25 -18.70
C MET A 18 -8.75 -17.16 -19.66
N TYR A 19 -8.04 -18.17 -19.11
CA TYR A 19 -7.35 -19.17 -19.93
C TYR A 19 -8.36 -19.92 -20.82
N GLU A 20 -9.45 -20.45 -20.26
CA GLU A 20 -10.48 -21.16 -21.03
C GLU A 20 -11.13 -20.27 -22.10
N SER A 21 -11.30 -18.98 -21.80
CA SER A 21 -11.89 -18.02 -22.76
C SER A 21 -10.97 -17.71 -23.94
N PHE A 22 -9.65 -17.76 -23.75
CA PHE A 22 -8.69 -17.30 -24.76
C PHE A 22 -7.83 -18.40 -25.37
N LYS A 23 -7.82 -19.63 -24.85
CA LYS A 23 -6.96 -20.72 -25.34
C LYS A 23 -7.17 -21.08 -26.81
N GLU A 24 -8.36 -20.84 -27.33
CA GLU A 24 -8.71 -21.14 -28.72
C GLU A 24 -8.75 -19.88 -29.63
N TYR A 25 -8.30 -18.72 -29.08
CA TYR A 25 -8.35 -17.48 -29.85
C TYR A 25 -7.14 -17.38 -30.79
N ASP A 26 -7.38 -17.16 -32.07
CA ASP A 26 -6.34 -17.03 -33.08
C ASP A 26 -5.37 -15.89 -32.74
N GLY A 27 -4.08 -16.18 -32.78
CA GLY A 27 -3.02 -15.21 -32.49
C GLY A 27 -2.71 -15.00 -31.00
N VAL A 28 -3.41 -15.68 -30.10
CA VAL A 28 -3.10 -15.64 -28.64
C VAL A 28 -2.26 -16.84 -28.25
N ASN A 29 -1.05 -16.60 -27.76
CA ASN A 29 -0.18 -17.64 -27.19
C ASN A 29 -0.15 -17.53 -25.67
N LEU A 30 -0.93 -18.37 -25.01
CA LEU A 30 -0.98 -18.45 -23.55
C LEU A 30 0.13 -19.38 -23.05
N ARG A 31 1.21 -18.82 -22.49
CA ARG A 31 2.35 -19.56 -21.93
C ARG A 31 2.06 -20.01 -20.48
N LEU A 32 0.91 -20.69 -20.28
CA LEU A 32 0.48 -21.18 -18.97
C LEU A 32 0.36 -22.69 -19.01
N ASN A 33 0.64 -23.33 -17.87
CA ASN A 33 0.40 -24.76 -17.70
C ASN A 33 -0.94 -24.98 -16.97
N PRO A 34 -2.01 -25.41 -17.66
CA PRO A 34 -3.33 -25.58 -17.07
C PRO A 34 -3.40 -26.70 -16.02
N GLU A 35 -2.49 -27.67 -16.03
CA GLU A 35 -2.44 -28.76 -15.03
C GLU A 35 -2.15 -28.24 -13.63
N LEU A 36 -1.54 -27.05 -13.53
CA LEU A 36 -1.22 -26.41 -12.26
C LEU A 36 -2.36 -25.57 -11.70
N PHE A 37 -3.43 -25.30 -12.45
CA PHE A 37 -4.50 -24.42 -12.01
C PHE A 37 -5.22 -24.95 -10.79
N VAL A 38 -5.65 -26.20 -10.80
CA VAL A 38 -6.38 -26.82 -9.69
C VAL A 38 -5.50 -26.93 -8.44
N PRO A 39 -4.27 -27.48 -8.48
CA PRO A 39 -3.40 -27.52 -7.31
C PRO A 39 -3.12 -26.15 -6.70
N ILE A 40 -2.94 -25.12 -7.53
CA ILE A 40 -2.70 -23.74 -7.06
C ILE A 40 -3.97 -23.18 -6.42
N ALA A 41 -5.14 -23.35 -7.05
CA ALA A 41 -6.40 -22.87 -6.51
C ALA A 41 -6.72 -23.52 -5.16
N ASP A 42 -6.55 -24.83 -5.01
CA ASP A 42 -6.76 -25.58 -3.77
C ASP A 42 -5.82 -25.14 -2.64
N TYR A 43 -4.56 -24.86 -2.99
CA TYR A 43 -3.60 -24.33 -2.02
C TYR A 43 -4.05 -22.96 -1.48
N PHE A 44 -4.38 -22.04 -2.38
CA PHE A 44 -4.77 -20.68 -1.99
C PHE A 44 -6.17 -20.60 -1.36
N GLU A 45 -7.04 -21.55 -1.61
CA GLU A 45 -8.32 -21.68 -0.88
C GLU A 45 -8.07 -21.93 0.61
N LYS A 46 -7.12 -22.82 0.94
CA LYS A 46 -6.69 -23.07 2.32
C LYS A 46 -6.02 -21.86 2.95
N VAL A 47 -5.15 -21.18 2.20
CA VAL A 47 -4.51 -19.93 2.66
C VAL A 47 -5.56 -18.86 2.97
N ARG A 48 -6.54 -18.67 2.08
CA ARG A 48 -7.63 -17.71 2.28
C ARG A 48 -8.48 -18.05 3.51
N ALA A 49 -8.79 -19.32 3.74
CA ALA A 49 -9.52 -19.75 4.91
C ALA A 49 -8.79 -19.40 6.21
N ASN A 50 -7.44 -19.48 6.24
CA ASN A 50 -6.63 -19.12 7.41
C ASN A 50 -6.58 -17.59 7.67
N HIS A 51 -7.01 -16.77 6.71
CA HIS A 51 -7.06 -15.31 6.81
C HIS A 51 -8.49 -14.76 6.71
N ALA A 52 -9.48 -15.54 7.14
CA ALA A 52 -10.90 -15.18 7.07
C ALA A 52 -11.24 -13.91 7.91
N ASP A 53 -10.46 -13.61 8.92
CA ASP A 53 -10.58 -12.44 9.79
C ASP A 53 -10.32 -11.11 9.03
N VAL A 54 -9.41 -11.13 8.06
CA VAL A 54 -9.08 -9.96 7.22
C VAL A 54 -9.80 -9.96 5.87
N ASP A 55 -10.48 -11.06 5.51
CA ASP A 55 -11.30 -11.14 4.29
C ASP A 55 -12.56 -10.29 4.45
N ALA A 56 -12.70 -9.25 3.64
CA ALA A 56 -13.89 -8.40 3.63
C ALA A 56 -15.18 -9.13 3.17
N ASN A 57 -15.07 -10.42 2.82
CA ASN A 57 -16.14 -11.33 2.43
C ASN A 57 -17.05 -10.80 1.29
N ILE A 58 -16.47 -10.01 0.38
CA ILE A 58 -17.15 -9.44 -0.79
C ILE A 58 -17.31 -10.56 -1.83
N LYS A 59 -18.34 -11.37 -1.66
CA LYS A 59 -18.60 -12.54 -2.52
C LYS A 59 -19.38 -12.21 -3.80
N HIS A 60 -19.99 -11.03 -3.89
CA HIS A 60 -20.87 -10.66 -4.99
C HIS A 60 -20.33 -9.48 -5.79
N ILE A 61 -20.50 -9.55 -7.13
CA ILE A 61 -20.24 -8.42 -8.02
C ILE A 61 -21.22 -7.31 -7.66
N ASN A 62 -20.71 -6.19 -7.16
CA ASN A 62 -21.53 -5.02 -6.90
C ASN A 62 -21.45 -4.08 -8.09
N ILE A 63 -22.52 -4.00 -8.88
CA ILE A 63 -22.59 -3.15 -10.07
C ILE A 63 -22.37 -1.65 -9.74
N ARG A 64 -22.55 -1.24 -8.48
CA ARG A 64 -22.26 0.12 -8.03
C ARG A 64 -20.79 0.49 -8.11
N VAL A 65 -19.89 -0.50 -8.19
CA VAL A 65 -18.46 -0.27 -8.48
C VAL A 65 -18.27 0.48 -9.79
N LEU A 66 -19.13 0.23 -10.79
CA LEU A 66 -19.09 0.95 -12.07
C LEU A 66 -19.50 2.42 -11.94
N THR A 67 -20.40 2.75 -11.00
CA THR A 67 -20.86 4.12 -10.75
C THR A 67 -19.98 4.87 -9.76
N SER A 68 -19.56 4.23 -8.67
CA SER A 68 -18.62 4.78 -7.69
C SER A 68 -17.18 4.84 -8.19
N GLN A 69 -16.86 4.07 -9.24
CA GLN A 69 -15.53 3.96 -9.83
C GLN A 69 -14.45 3.43 -8.84
N VAL A 70 -14.87 2.78 -7.75
CA VAL A 70 -14.00 2.32 -6.67
C VAL A 70 -13.50 0.92 -6.97
N PRO A 71 -12.18 0.69 -7.15
CA PRO A 71 -11.61 -0.64 -7.31
C PRO A 71 -11.85 -1.52 -6.07
N GLY A 72 -11.87 -2.85 -6.27
CA GLY A 72 -12.17 -3.81 -5.20
C GLY A 72 -11.25 -3.71 -3.99
N GLY A 73 -9.94 -3.54 -4.20
CA GLY A 73 -8.99 -3.34 -3.11
C GLY A 73 -9.26 -2.08 -2.30
N MET A 74 -9.63 -0.98 -2.97
CA MET A 74 -10.02 0.25 -2.28
C MET A 74 -11.31 0.06 -1.49
N LEU A 75 -12.29 -0.65 -2.03
CA LEU A 75 -13.56 -0.93 -1.34
C LEU A 75 -13.34 -1.73 -0.06
N SER A 76 -12.48 -2.76 -0.10
CA SER A 76 -12.15 -3.56 1.08
C SER A 76 -11.50 -2.71 2.18
N ASN A 77 -10.55 -1.85 1.80
CA ASN A 77 -9.91 -0.93 2.75
C ASN A 77 -10.90 0.06 3.37
N LEU A 78 -11.81 0.63 2.57
CA LEU A 78 -12.87 1.52 3.07
C LEU A 78 -13.81 0.83 4.04
N ILE A 79 -14.22 -0.41 3.74
CA ILE A 79 -15.09 -1.20 4.63
C ILE A 79 -14.38 -1.45 5.95
N ASN A 80 -13.11 -1.85 5.95
CA ASN A 80 -12.35 -2.08 7.17
C ASN A 80 -12.18 -0.80 7.99
N GLN A 81 -11.81 0.31 7.35
CA GLN A 81 -11.67 1.61 7.99
C GLN A 81 -13.00 2.09 8.63
N LEU A 82 -14.13 1.91 7.94
CA LEU A 82 -15.44 2.29 8.47
C LEU A 82 -15.90 1.36 9.60
N LYS A 83 -15.53 0.06 9.55
CA LYS A 83 -15.78 -0.88 10.65
C LYS A 83 -15.03 -0.47 11.92
N GLU A 84 -13.75 -0.14 11.82
CA GLU A 84 -12.93 0.33 12.94
C GLU A 84 -13.50 1.60 13.59
N GLN A 85 -14.15 2.44 12.81
CA GLN A 85 -14.80 3.68 13.26
C GLN A 85 -16.27 3.50 13.66
N ASN A 86 -16.82 2.27 13.64
CA ASN A 86 -18.23 1.97 13.87
C ASN A 86 -19.18 2.79 12.98
N ALA A 87 -18.79 3.06 11.72
CA ALA A 87 -19.49 3.92 10.78
C ALA A 87 -19.82 3.22 9.45
N LEU A 88 -20.01 1.90 9.47
CA LEU A 88 -20.28 1.11 8.26
C LEU A 88 -21.60 1.51 7.57
N ASP A 89 -22.56 2.03 8.32
CA ASP A 89 -23.82 2.62 7.82
C ASP A 89 -23.57 3.76 6.83
N LYS A 90 -22.45 4.45 6.93
CA LYS A 90 -22.06 5.57 6.05
C LYS A 90 -21.38 5.14 4.75
N LEU A 91 -21.13 3.83 4.55
CA LEU A 91 -20.45 3.33 3.36
C LEU A 91 -21.05 3.86 2.05
N LYS A 92 -22.38 3.85 1.94
CA LYS A 92 -23.06 4.36 0.74
C LYS A 92 -22.74 5.83 0.48
N ALA A 93 -22.82 6.67 1.51
CA ALA A 93 -22.53 8.10 1.39
C ALA A 93 -21.06 8.36 1.00
N VAL A 94 -20.12 7.55 1.53
CA VAL A 94 -18.71 7.62 1.15
C VAL A 94 -18.52 7.24 -0.30
N LEU A 95 -19.16 6.17 -0.78
CA LEU A 95 -19.08 5.76 -2.18
C LEU A 95 -19.66 6.79 -3.14
N ASP A 96 -20.71 7.51 -2.73
CA ASP A 96 -21.30 8.61 -3.51
C ASP A 96 -20.41 9.87 -3.50
N GLU A 97 -19.62 10.10 -2.43
CA GLU A 97 -18.69 11.24 -2.29
C GLU A 97 -17.38 11.06 -3.07
N ILE A 98 -16.91 9.83 -3.25
CA ILE A 98 -15.62 9.52 -3.94
C ILE A 98 -15.56 10.14 -5.35
N PRO A 99 -16.55 9.98 -6.24
CA PRO A 99 -16.51 10.61 -7.56
C PRO A 99 -16.45 12.15 -7.51
N LEU A 100 -17.05 12.76 -6.50
CA LEU A 100 -17.04 14.21 -6.31
C LEU A 100 -15.67 14.71 -5.88
N VAL A 101 -15.05 14.05 -4.88
CA VAL A 101 -13.68 14.34 -4.46
C VAL A 101 -12.69 14.11 -5.62
N ARG A 102 -12.86 13.01 -6.35
CA ARG A 102 -12.04 12.70 -7.52
C ARG A 102 -12.13 13.81 -8.58
N LYS A 103 -13.33 14.30 -8.86
CA LYS A 103 -13.56 15.43 -9.79
C LYS A 103 -12.86 16.69 -9.32
N ASP A 104 -13.01 17.06 -8.05
CA ASP A 104 -12.39 18.26 -7.49
C ASP A 104 -10.85 18.20 -7.51
N LEU A 105 -10.26 17.01 -7.41
CA LEU A 105 -8.82 16.76 -7.51
C LEU A 105 -8.30 16.63 -8.95
N GLY A 106 -9.11 16.86 -9.98
CA GLY A 106 -8.69 16.75 -11.39
C GLY A 106 -8.56 15.31 -11.88
N TYR A 107 -9.45 14.43 -11.41
CA TYR A 107 -9.61 13.04 -11.84
C TYR A 107 -8.36 12.15 -11.69
N PRO A 108 -7.70 12.12 -10.51
CA PRO A 108 -6.61 11.18 -10.30
C PRO A 108 -7.05 9.74 -10.58
N PRO A 109 -6.16 8.87 -11.10
CA PRO A 109 -6.44 7.45 -11.20
C PRO A 109 -6.64 6.86 -9.81
N LEU A 110 -7.62 5.96 -9.64
CA LEU A 110 -7.88 5.32 -8.34
C LEU A 110 -6.98 4.09 -8.16
N VAL A 111 -5.69 4.34 -8.16
CA VAL A 111 -4.61 3.38 -7.83
C VAL A 111 -3.78 3.93 -6.67
N THR A 112 -3.00 3.09 -6.00
CA THR A 112 -2.11 3.53 -4.91
C THR A 112 -1.06 4.51 -5.44
N PRO A 113 -0.81 5.65 -4.79
CA PRO A 113 -1.39 6.11 -3.50
C PRO A 113 -2.66 6.97 -3.65
N THR A 114 -3.02 7.42 -4.85
CA THR A 114 -4.09 8.40 -5.09
C THR A 114 -5.48 7.86 -4.71
N SER A 115 -5.71 6.55 -4.81
CA SER A 115 -6.94 5.92 -4.32
C SER A 115 -7.14 6.11 -2.81
N GLN A 116 -6.05 6.03 -2.04
CA GLN A 116 -6.08 6.28 -0.59
C GLN A 116 -6.35 7.76 -0.29
N ILE A 117 -5.69 8.67 -1.02
CA ILE A 117 -5.88 10.13 -0.87
C ILE A 117 -7.36 10.48 -1.08
N VAL A 118 -7.96 10.02 -2.18
CA VAL A 118 -9.37 10.27 -2.50
C VAL A 118 -10.29 9.60 -1.48
N GLY A 119 -10.02 8.35 -1.11
CA GLY A 119 -10.86 7.58 -0.19
C GLY A 119 -10.90 8.17 1.21
N VAL A 120 -9.74 8.48 1.79
CA VAL A 120 -9.65 9.08 3.14
C VAL A 120 -10.33 10.45 3.16
N GLN A 121 -10.12 11.28 2.13
CA GLN A 121 -10.78 12.57 2.05
C GLN A 121 -12.31 12.43 1.93
N ALA A 122 -12.81 11.45 1.16
CA ALA A 122 -14.25 11.20 1.05
C ALA A 122 -14.85 10.76 2.40
N VAL A 123 -14.16 9.89 3.15
CA VAL A 123 -14.58 9.50 4.51
C VAL A 123 -14.65 10.73 5.43
N LEU A 124 -13.63 11.58 5.44
CA LEU A 124 -13.62 12.80 6.25
C LEU A 124 -14.75 13.76 5.86
N ASN A 125 -15.03 13.91 4.57
CA ASN A 125 -16.12 14.75 4.08
C ASN A 125 -17.48 14.28 4.61
N VAL A 126 -17.72 12.96 4.62
CA VAL A 126 -18.97 12.38 5.13
C VAL A 126 -19.05 12.44 6.65
N MET A 127 -17.94 12.24 7.36
CA MET A 127 -17.92 12.20 8.82
C MET A 127 -18.00 13.58 9.46
N MET A 128 -17.30 14.56 8.89
CA MET A 128 -17.09 15.89 9.51
C MET A 128 -17.73 17.04 8.72
N GLY A 129 -18.22 16.76 7.50
CA GLY A 129 -18.69 17.75 6.55
C GLY A 129 -17.66 18.06 5.47
N ARG A 130 -18.17 18.30 4.25
CA ARG A 130 -17.36 18.42 3.04
C ARG A 130 -16.30 19.50 3.20
N TYR A 131 -15.03 19.09 3.05
CA TYR A 131 -13.81 19.90 3.12
C TYR A 131 -13.64 20.74 4.40
N LYS A 132 -14.32 20.39 5.50
CA LYS A 132 -14.02 20.99 6.82
C LYS A 132 -12.68 20.54 7.38
N LYS A 133 -12.24 19.35 7.01
CA LYS A 133 -10.91 18.82 7.33
C LYS A 133 -10.25 18.29 6.07
N ILE A 134 -9.07 18.79 5.77
CA ILE A 134 -8.26 18.39 4.61
C ILE A 134 -7.05 17.61 5.10
N THR A 135 -6.76 16.48 4.45
CA THR A 135 -5.59 15.67 4.80
C THR A 135 -4.30 16.32 4.28
N ARG A 136 -3.17 15.97 4.89
CA ARG A 136 -1.84 16.44 4.43
C ARG A 136 -1.53 15.91 3.04
N GLU A 137 -1.99 14.71 2.72
CA GLU A 137 -1.82 14.06 1.42
C GLU A 137 -2.58 14.81 0.33
N VAL A 138 -3.81 15.28 0.60
CA VAL A 138 -4.56 16.15 -0.33
C VAL A 138 -3.82 17.46 -0.56
N GLN A 139 -3.30 18.09 0.49
CA GLN A 139 -2.51 19.32 0.35
C GLN A 139 -1.24 19.07 -0.50
N ALA A 140 -0.51 17.99 -0.23
CA ALA A 140 0.67 17.60 -0.97
C ALA A 140 0.34 17.29 -2.45
N TYR A 141 -0.80 16.62 -2.70
CA TYR A 141 -1.29 16.38 -4.06
C TYR A 141 -1.58 17.68 -4.81
N LEU A 142 -2.28 18.62 -4.16
CA LEU A 142 -2.61 19.92 -4.75
C LEU A 142 -1.37 20.78 -5.00
N LYS A 143 -0.32 20.65 -4.17
CA LYS A 143 0.99 21.30 -4.41
C LYS A 143 1.76 20.69 -5.58
N GLY A 144 1.32 19.56 -6.15
CA GLY A 144 1.97 18.89 -7.26
C GLY A 144 3.03 17.86 -6.86
N LEU A 145 3.16 17.52 -5.56
CA LEU A 145 4.15 16.55 -5.07
C LEU A 145 3.87 15.11 -5.51
N TYR A 146 2.70 14.82 -6.06
CA TYR A 146 2.33 13.55 -6.69
C TYR A 146 2.34 13.62 -8.22
N GLY A 147 2.87 14.71 -8.78
CA GLY A 147 2.91 14.96 -10.21
C GLY A 147 1.66 15.73 -10.71
N LYS A 148 1.54 15.84 -12.04
CA LYS A 148 0.50 16.63 -12.68
C LYS A 148 -0.83 15.88 -12.70
N PRO A 149 -1.96 16.48 -12.26
CA PRO A 149 -3.28 15.89 -12.38
C PRO A 149 -3.68 15.64 -13.84
N PRO A 150 -4.47 14.59 -14.15
CA PRO A 150 -4.94 14.30 -15.50
C PRO A 150 -5.84 15.38 -16.10
N ALA A 151 -6.61 16.09 -15.25
CA ALA A 151 -7.45 17.21 -15.63
C ALA A 151 -7.25 18.39 -14.66
N PRO A 152 -7.72 19.59 -15.00
CA PRO A 152 -7.63 20.73 -14.08
C PRO A 152 -8.30 20.45 -12.74
N VAL A 153 -7.61 20.77 -11.66
CA VAL A 153 -8.17 20.78 -10.30
C VAL A 153 -9.22 21.87 -10.21
N ASN A 154 -10.27 21.63 -9.42
CA ASN A 154 -11.29 22.65 -9.14
C ASN A 154 -10.63 23.93 -8.58
N PRO A 155 -10.71 25.08 -9.28
CA PRO A 155 -9.97 26.29 -8.89
C PRO A 155 -10.42 26.87 -7.54
N GLU A 156 -11.68 26.73 -7.19
CA GLU A 156 -12.22 27.22 -5.92
C GLU A 156 -11.69 26.36 -4.77
N PHE A 157 -11.71 25.03 -4.95
CA PHE A 157 -11.16 24.09 -3.99
C PHE A 157 -9.64 24.29 -3.81
N LEU A 158 -8.90 24.46 -4.90
CA LEU A 158 -7.47 24.72 -4.83
C LEU A 158 -7.14 25.95 -3.98
N LYS A 159 -7.81 27.08 -4.24
CA LYS A 159 -7.61 28.33 -3.50
C LYS A 159 -8.01 28.24 -2.02
N GLN A 160 -8.98 27.39 -1.71
CA GLN A 160 -9.43 27.17 -0.33
C GLN A 160 -8.38 26.41 0.48
N VAL A 161 -7.61 25.52 -0.15
CA VAL A 161 -6.77 24.54 0.54
C VAL A 161 -5.31 24.96 0.63
N ILE A 162 -4.77 25.55 -0.44
CA ILE A 162 -3.36 25.97 -0.53
C ILE A 162 -3.20 27.34 -1.19
N ASP A 163 -2.09 28.02 -0.91
CA ASP A 163 -1.67 29.16 -1.73
C ASP A 163 -1.22 28.62 -3.11
N THR A 164 -1.79 29.16 -4.17
CA THR A 164 -1.48 28.77 -5.55
C THR A 164 -0.01 29.00 -5.92
N LYS A 165 0.72 29.83 -5.17
CA LYS A 165 2.17 30.03 -5.31
C LYS A 165 3.00 28.83 -4.86
N GLU A 166 2.43 27.96 -4.02
CA GLU A 166 3.08 26.74 -3.53
C GLU A 166 3.02 25.56 -4.52
N VAL A 167 2.28 25.73 -5.63
CA VAL A 167 2.18 24.69 -6.65
C VAL A 167 3.48 24.63 -7.44
N ILE A 168 4.17 23.50 -7.34
CA ILE A 168 5.39 23.23 -8.09
C ILE A 168 5.06 22.96 -9.56
N LYS A 169 5.95 23.39 -10.45
CA LYS A 169 5.79 23.22 -11.90
C LYS A 169 6.73 22.16 -12.48
N GLU A 170 7.83 21.95 -11.81
CA GLU A 170 8.87 20.98 -12.13
C GLU A 170 8.49 19.59 -11.59
N ARG A 171 9.25 18.59 -11.99
CA ARG A 171 9.07 17.23 -11.48
C ARG A 171 9.44 17.17 -9.99
N PRO A 172 8.60 16.58 -9.11
CA PRO A 172 8.89 16.49 -7.67
C PRO A 172 10.28 15.93 -7.34
N ALA A 173 10.75 14.95 -8.15
CA ALA A 173 12.06 14.34 -7.94
C ALA A 173 13.25 15.31 -8.17
N ASP A 174 13.03 16.40 -8.89
CA ASP A 174 14.10 17.39 -9.16
C ASP A 174 14.42 18.24 -7.92
N TYR A 175 13.55 18.21 -6.91
CA TYR A 175 13.76 18.87 -5.61
C TYR A 175 14.43 17.96 -4.57
N LEU A 176 14.68 16.69 -4.90
CA LEU A 176 15.29 15.75 -3.96
C LEU A 176 16.81 15.86 -4.01
N GLU A 177 17.40 16.12 -2.84
CA GLU A 177 18.84 16.05 -2.68
C GLU A 177 19.32 14.59 -2.56
N PRO A 178 20.54 14.26 -3.01
CA PRO A 178 21.12 12.94 -2.83
C PRO A 178 21.26 12.59 -1.35
N MET A 179 20.48 11.61 -0.86
CA MET A 179 20.39 11.31 0.57
C MET A 179 21.28 10.16 1.05
N LEU A 180 21.70 9.25 0.16
CA LEU A 180 22.38 7.99 0.57
C LEU A 180 23.67 8.24 1.35
N GLY A 181 24.44 9.27 1.00
CA GLY A 181 25.67 9.65 1.73
C GLY A 181 25.37 10.05 3.18
N THR A 182 24.37 10.88 3.38
CA THR A 182 23.94 11.33 4.71
C THR A 182 23.37 10.17 5.53
N ILE A 183 22.54 9.32 4.90
CA ILE A 183 21.94 8.14 5.57
C ILE A 183 23.03 7.15 5.97
N ARG A 184 24.05 6.92 5.12
CA ARG A 184 25.19 6.06 5.46
C ARG A 184 25.94 6.55 6.70
N GLN A 185 26.14 7.87 6.83
CA GLN A 185 26.77 8.46 8.02
C GLN A 185 25.89 8.32 9.26
N GLN A 186 24.57 8.53 9.14
CA GLN A 186 23.62 8.43 10.26
C GLN A 186 23.39 6.98 10.71
N ALA A 187 23.34 6.05 9.78
CA ALA A 187 23.12 4.65 10.05
C ALA A 187 24.30 4.01 10.82
N GLY A 188 25.53 4.47 10.56
CA GLY A 188 26.73 3.94 11.20
C GLY A 188 26.82 2.41 11.03
N HIS A 189 26.93 1.72 12.16
CA HIS A 189 27.04 0.24 12.22
C HIS A 189 25.68 -0.50 12.14
N LEU A 190 24.55 0.22 12.13
CA LEU A 190 23.25 -0.42 11.97
C LEU A 190 23.01 -0.95 10.54
N ALA A 191 23.62 -0.32 9.54
CA ALA A 191 23.50 -0.72 8.15
C ALA A 191 24.71 -1.56 7.73
N HIS A 192 24.49 -2.84 7.37
CA HIS A 192 25.53 -3.77 6.94
C HIS A 192 25.67 -3.85 5.41
N CYS A 193 24.63 -3.43 4.68
CA CYS A 193 24.56 -3.49 3.22
C CYS A 193 23.81 -2.28 2.65
N ASP A 194 23.82 -2.13 1.33
CA ASP A 194 23.12 -1.05 0.65
C ASP A 194 21.59 -1.16 0.77
N GLU A 195 21.05 -2.36 0.89
CA GLU A 195 19.63 -2.60 1.13
C GLU A 195 19.16 -2.05 2.48
N ASP A 196 20.00 -2.12 3.51
CA ASP A 196 19.73 -1.51 4.82
C ASP A 196 19.66 0.02 4.69
N LEU A 197 20.58 0.62 3.94
CA LEU A 197 20.57 2.07 3.67
C LEU A 197 19.34 2.50 2.88
N LEU A 198 18.95 1.74 1.87
CA LEU A 198 17.74 2.00 1.10
C LEU A 198 16.49 1.84 1.95
N SER A 199 16.46 0.85 2.84
CA SER A 199 15.36 0.65 3.80
C SER A 199 15.23 1.84 4.74
N LEU A 200 16.33 2.35 5.28
CA LEU A 200 16.35 3.56 6.11
C LEU A 200 15.92 4.81 5.33
N ALA A 201 16.30 4.92 4.05
CA ALA A 201 15.90 6.02 3.19
C ALA A 201 14.40 6.05 2.93
N LEU A 202 13.79 4.88 2.69
CA LEU A 202 12.40 4.74 2.25
C LEU A 202 11.42 4.61 3.44
N PHE A 203 11.84 3.97 4.53
CA PHE A 203 11.01 3.62 5.68
C PHE A 203 11.76 3.87 6.99
N PRO A 204 12.16 5.13 7.32
CA PRO A 204 13.11 5.42 8.39
C PRO A 204 12.69 4.83 9.74
N ASP A 205 11.45 5.01 10.17
CA ASP A 205 10.99 4.57 11.49
C ASP A 205 10.96 3.05 11.63
N VAL A 206 10.43 2.36 10.60
CA VAL A 206 10.32 0.90 10.59
C VAL A 206 11.68 0.24 10.45
N ALA A 207 12.51 0.76 9.53
CA ALA A 207 13.85 0.23 9.30
C ALA A 207 14.77 0.47 10.51
N ALA A 208 14.74 1.65 11.13
CA ALA A 208 15.55 1.92 12.32
C ALA A 208 15.22 0.96 13.47
N LYS A 209 13.93 0.68 13.68
CA LYS A 209 13.50 -0.30 14.69
C LYS A 209 14.01 -1.70 14.37
N PHE A 210 13.77 -2.18 13.15
CA PHE A 210 14.17 -3.53 12.71
C PHE A 210 15.69 -3.72 12.77
N LEU A 211 16.45 -2.77 12.22
CA LEU A 211 17.92 -2.84 12.19
C LEU A 211 18.50 -2.74 13.61
N GLY A 212 17.90 -1.93 14.49
CA GLY A 212 18.27 -1.86 15.89
C GLY A 212 18.04 -3.18 16.63
N GLU A 213 16.88 -3.82 16.43
CA GLU A 213 16.57 -5.13 17.02
C GLU A 213 17.55 -6.22 16.52
N ARG A 214 17.90 -6.21 15.23
CA ARG A 214 18.91 -7.11 14.63
C ARG A 214 20.27 -6.89 15.29
N TYR A 215 20.74 -5.65 15.36
CA TYR A 215 22.04 -5.29 15.98
C TYR A 215 22.13 -5.72 17.44
N PHE A 216 21.09 -5.48 18.24
CA PHE A 216 21.05 -5.93 19.63
C PHE A 216 20.99 -7.45 19.77
N GLY A 217 20.35 -8.14 18.85
CA GLY A 217 20.34 -9.60 18.80
C GLY A 217 21.73 -10.17 18.53
N GLU A 218 22.46 -9.59 17.58
CA GLU A 218 23.84 -9.97 17.24
C GLU A 218 24.80 -9.76 18.44
N ILE A 219 24.74 -8.60 19.10
CA ILE A 219 25.55 -8.31 20.30
C ILE A 219 25.25 -9.29 21.45
N ARG A 220 24.00 -9.72 21.61
CA ARG A 220 23.67 -10.71 22.66
C ARG A 220 24.28 -12.07 22.36
N LEU A 221 24.24 -12.50 21.10
CA LEU A 221 24.88 -13.75 20.66
C LEU A 221 26.39 -13.71 20.86
N ASP A 222 27.06 -12.62 20.50
CA ASP A 222 28.49 -12.47 20.71
C ASP A 222 28.87 -12.50 22.19
N ARG A 223 28.10 -11.86 23.06
CA ARG A 223 28.34 -11.92 24.53
C ARG A 223 28.11 -13.30 25.09
N GLN A 224 27.12 -14.05 24.58
CA GLN A 224 26.87 -15.41 25.03
C GLN A 224 28.02 -16.34 24.61
N ILE A 225 28.49 -16.22 23.36
CA ILE A 225 29.65 -16.97 22.87
C ILE A 225 30.91 -16.64 23.69
N LEU A 226 31.14 -15.39 24.06
CA LEU A 226 32.25 -14.98 24.90
C LEU A 226 32.15 -15.56 26.32
N GLN A 227 30.95 -15.55 26.92
CA GLN A 227 30.71 -16.15 28.23
C GLN A 227 30.91 -17.68 28.20
N ASP A 228 30.36 -18.35 27.18
CA ASP A 228 30.51 -19.78 26.99
C ASP A 228 31.99 -20.16 26.79
N ASN A 229 32.79 -19.34 26.09
CA ASN A 229 34.23 -19.54 25.93
C ASN A 229 35.00 -19.28 27.23
N GLU A 230 34.65 -18.26 28.03
CA GLU A 230 35.27 -18.02 29.34
C GLU A 230 34.99 -19.19 30.31
N GLU A 231 33.77 -19.75 30.31
CA GLU A 231 33.45 -20.95 31.09
C GLU A 231 34.22 -22.19 30.60
N PHE A 232 34.49 -22.30 29.28
CA PHE A 232 35.25 -23.41 28.70
C PHE A 232 36.74 -23.32 28.99
N GLU A 233 37.35 -22.13 28.95
CA GLU A 233 38.75 -21.91 29.32
C GLU A 233 39.03 -22.20 30.80
N GLY A 234 38.01 -22.04 31.66
CA GLY A 234 38.11 -22.41 33.08
C GLY A 234 38.15 -23.90 33.37
N ILE A 235 37.84 -24.76 32.39
CA ILE A 235 37.80 -26.23 32.57
C ILE A 235 39.11 -26.90 32.17
N TYR A 236 39.98 -26.24 31.39
CA TYR A 236 41.31 -26.76 31.04
C TYR A 236 42.39 -26.01 31.81
N PRO A 237 43.00 -26.61 32.88
CA PRO A 237 44.15 -26.00 33.49
C PRO A 237 45.27 -25.92 32.47
N ALA A 238 45.84 -24.72 32.28
CA ALA A 238 47.03 -24.51 31.49
C ALA A 238 48.15 -25.45 31.93
N GLY A 239 48.57 -26.36 31.03
CA GLY A 239 49.71 -27.22 31.24
C GLY A 239 51.02 -26.49 31.05
#